data_a22df48ddab8985a870d3f3b6c3ee6e7
#
_entry.id   a22df48ddab8985a870d3f3b6c3ee6e7
#
_cell.length_a   1.000
_cell.length_b   1.000
_cell.length_c   1.000
_cell.angle_alpha   90.00
_cell.angle_beta   90.00
_cell.angle_gamma   90.00
#
_symmetry.space_group_name_H-M   'P 1'
#
loop_
_entity.id
_entity.type
_entity.pdbx_description
1 polymer ?
#
loop_
_entity_poly.entity_id
_entity_poly.type
_entity_poly.pdbx_seq_one_letter_code
_entity_poly.pdbx_strand_id
1 'polypeptide(L)'
;MTAVLAAYERELATRGFESDPAQLKGVHALERCAMEWASYANVQKKWWSKAFKAPSIPKGVYLYGGVGRGKSFLMDCFFNSVQVEGKTRLHFHEFMREVHHELNALQGQVNPLSVLGRQMAKRYQLICFDEFHIADITDAMILHRLLVALFENGVGFVTTSNFRPDDLYPDGLHRDRLLPAIDLLNDQLEVVNVDNGVDYRRQTLEQVDLYLSPCDDRSHETMTSTFNKLSTHEPESTVLMIEARPIQALRREGDLVWFDFKALCDGPRSQNDYLEIANRFHTVFLSNVPQMSANMGSQARRFTWLVDVLYDRRIKLVISAQVPAQDLYLEGPLSHEFPRTVSRLREMQSSEFLALEKRVVDTAIV
;
A
#
# COMPACT_ATOMS: atom_id res chain seq x y z
N MET A 1 -16.04 14.04 21.43
CA MET A 1 -15.55 13.44 20.20
C MET A 1 -14.49 12.43 20.56
N THR A 2 -14.61 11.24 20.07
CA THR A 2 -13.69 10.16 20.30
C THR A 2 -12.45 10.33 19.40
N ALA A 3 -11.31 9.75 19.79
CA ALA A 3 -10.01 10.12 19.19
C ALA A 3 -9.90 9.75 17.68
N VAL A 4 -10.46 8.59 17.27
CA VAL A 4 -10.38 8.14 15.86
C VAL A 4 -11.34 8.96 14.98
N LEU A 5 -12.58 9.19 15.44
CA LEU A 5 -13.55 10.00 14.70
C LEU A 5 -13.06 11.45 14.54
N ALA A 6 -12.49 12.04 15.60
CA ALA A 6 -11.94 13.39 15.53
C ALA A 6 -10.72 13.49 14.57
N ALA A 7 -9.90 12.44 14.48
CA ALA A 7 -8.82 12.36 13.52
C ALA A 7 -9.36 12.27 12.11
N TYR A 8 -10.36 11.41 11.85
CA TYR A 8 -11.03 11.25 10.57
C TYR A 8 -11.63 12.58 10.07
N GLU A 9 -12.42 13.28 10.89
CA GLU A 9 -13.05 14.55 10.50
C GLU A 9 -12.03 15.66 10.21
N ARG A 10 -10.95 15.73 10.99
CA ARG A 10 -9.87 16.69 10.78
C ARG A 10 -9.17 16.45 9.45
N GLU A 11 -8.86 15.21 9.15
CA GLU A 11 -8.20 14.83 7.90
C GLU A 11 -9.09 15.07 6.68
N LEU A 12 -10.41 14.78 6.78
CA LEU A 12 -11.36 15.11 5.71
C LEU A 12 -11.38 16.61 5.42
N ALA A 13 -11.45 17.42 6.48
CA ALA A 13 -11.45 18.87 6.34
C ALA A 13 -10.16 19.40 5.67
N THR A 14 -9.01 18.82 6.05
CA THR A 14 -7.70 19.18 5.47
C THR A 14 -7.60 18.82 3.98
N ARG A 15 -8.21 17.72 3.58
CA ARG A 15 -8.15 17.22 2.18
C ARG A 15 -9.30 17.73 1.30
N GLY A 16 -10.31 18.37 1.89
CA GLY A 16 -11.50 18.83 1.17
C GLY A 16 -12.43 17.69 0.71
N PHE A 17 -12.43 16.56 1.43
CA PHE A 17 -13.33 15.45 1.16
C PHE A 17 -14.56 15.50 2.06
N GLU A 18 -15.67 14.94 1.57
CA GLU A 18 -16.89 14.74 2.34
C GLU A 18 -16.88 13.40 3.06
N SER A 19 -17.64 13.32 4.15
CA SER A 19 -17.78 12.10 4.93
C SER A 19 -18.57 11.04 4.17
N ASP A 20 -18.06 9.83 4.17
CA ASP A 20 -18.61 8.67 3.47
C ASP A 20 -19.29 7.71 4.47
N PRO A 21 -20.56 7.32 4.26
CA PRO A 21 -21.28 6.38 5.12
C PRO A 21 -20.61 5.01 5.25
N ALA A 22 -19.94 4.49 4.22
CA ALA A 22 -19.22 3.22 4.30
C ALA A 22 -17.93 3.36 5.11
N GLN A 23 -17.18 4.46 4.92
CA GLN A 23 -16.01 4.77 5.74
C GLN A 23 -16.40 5.01 7.21
N LEU A 24 -17.50 5.68 7.48
CA LEU A 24 -17.98 5.92 8.85
C LEU A 24 -18.24 4.61 9.61
N LYS A 25 -18.75 3.56 8.96
CA LYS A 25 -18.85 2.23 9.59
C LYS A 25 -17.47 1.72 10.03
N GLY A 26 -16.46 1.87 9.18
CA GLY A 26 -15.07 1.54 9.50
C GLY A 26 -14.55 2.37 10.67
N VAL A 27 -14.79 3.68 10.66
CA VAL A 27 -14.40 4.61 11.75
C VAL A 27 -15.02 4.17 13.08
N HIS A 28 -16.31 3.85 13.11
CA HIS A 28 -16.98 3.39 14.33
C HIS A 28 -16.43 2.07 14.87
N ALA A 29 -16.13 1.10 13.98
CA ALA A 29 -15.50 -0.15 14.39
C ALA A 29 -14.09 0.08 14.96
N LEU A 30 -13.29 0.93 14.31
CA LEU A 30 -11.96 1.31 14.77
C LEU A 30 -12.00 2.07 16.10
N GLU A 31 -12.97 2.96 16.27
CA GLU A 31 -13.17 3.70 17.51
C GLU A 31 -13.52 2.77 18.67
N ARG A 32 -14.45 1.82 18.45
CA ARG A 32 -14.76 0.76 19.44
C ARG A 32 -13.48 0.02 19.83
N CYS A 33 -12.70 -0.43 18.85
CA CYS A 33 -11.47 -1.14 19.08
C CYS A 33 -10.47 -0.31 19.90
N ALA A 34 -10.28 0.99 19.58
CA ALA A 34 -9.40 1.88 20.32
C ALA A 34 -9.84 2.08 21.78
N MET A 35 -11.14 2.23 22.03
CA MET A 35 -11.70 2.33 23.39
C MET A 35 -11.51 1.05 24.19
N GLU A 36 -11.72 -0.12 23.56
CA GLU A 36 -11.50 -1.42 24.19
C GLU A 36 -10.03 -1.62 24.57
N TRP A 37 -9.08 -1.22 23.70
CA TRP A 37 -7.66 -1.24 24.00
C TRP A 37 -7.28 -0.33 25.17
N ALA A 38 -7.83 0.88 25.23
CA ALA A 38 -7.62 1.79 26.36
C ALA A 38 -8.14 1.19 27.68
N SER A 39 -9.30 0.52 27.63
CA SER A 39 -9.89 -0.19 28.78
C SER A 39 -9.05 -1.40 29.17
N TYR A 40 -8.59 -2.19 28.21
CA TYR A 40 -7.73 -3.36 28.41
C TYR A 40 -6.43 -3.00 29.12
N ALA A 41 -5.75 -1.93 28.69
CA ALA A 41 -4.53 -1.43 29.34
C ALA A 41 -4.75 -1.04 30.80
N ASN A 42 -5.90 -0.42 31.10
CA ASN A 42 -6.27 -0.05 32.48
C ASN A 42 -6.56 -1.27 33.37
N VAL A 43 -7.21 -2.30 32.81
CA VAL A 43 -7.49 -3.56 33.54
C VAL A 43 -6.20 -4.34 33.76
N GLN A 44 -5.32 -4.41 32.78
CA GLN A 44 -4.03 -5.09 32.87
C GLN A 44 -3.16 -4.51 33.98
N LYS A 45 -3.07 -3.17 34.11
CA LYS A 45 -2.37 -2.49 35.22
C LYS A 45 -2.95 -2.86 36.59
N LYS A 46 -4.27 -3.07 36.71
CA LYS A 46 -4.95 -3.45 37.97
C LYS A 46 -4.87 -4.96 38.24
N TRP A 47 -4.78 -5.81 37.21
CA TRP A 47 -4.74 -7.27 37.32
C TRP A 47 -3.44 -7.76 37.98
N TRP A 48 -2.30 -7.13 37.71
CA TRP A 48 -1.03 -7.45 38.39
C TRP A 48 -1.11 -7.30 39.92
N SER A 49 -2.14 -6.63 40.44
CA SER A 49 -2.35 -6.42 41.87
C SER A 49 -3.39 -7.35 42.51
N LYS A 50 -4.15 -8.16 41.73
CA LYS A 50 -5.22 -9.05 42.23
C LYS A 50 -5.31 -10.32 41.36
N ALA A 51 -5.48 -11.50 41.98
CA ALA A 51 -5.58 -12.82 41.34
C ALA A 51 -6.90 -13.04 40.57
N PHE A 52 -7.18 -12.23 39.56
CA PHE A 52 -8.34 -12.39 38.68
C PHE A 52 -7.92 -13.00 37.34
N LYS A 53 -8.90 -13.59 36.62
CA LYS A 53 -8.72 -14.14 35.26
C LYS A 53 -8.17 -13.07 34.31
N ALA A 54 -7.15 -13.39 33.52
CA ALA A 54 -6.59 -12.47 32.53
C ALA A 54 -7.71 -11.92 31.62
N PRO A 55 -7.78 -10.61 31.36
CA PRO A 55 -8.76 -10.04 30.46
C PRO A 55 -8.53 -10.58 29.05
N SER A 56 -9.61 -10.84 28.30
CA SER A 56 -9.52 -11.17 26.88
C SER A 56 -9.03 -9.95 26.10
N ILE A 57 -8.22 -10.19 25.07
CA ILE A 57 -7.80 -9.11 24.16
C ILE A 57 -9.02 -8.51 23.44
N PRO A 58 -9.00 -7.21 23.12
CA PRO A 58 -10.05 -6.57 22.35
C PRO A 58 -10.27 -7.22 20.99
N LYS A 59 -11.53 -7.28 20.55
CA LYS A 59 -11.84 -7.75 19.20
C LYS A 59 -11.26 -6.75 18.18
N GLY A 60 -10.42 -7.26 17.27
CA GLY A 60 -9.81 -6.43 16.23
C GLY A 60 -10.78 -5.97 15.14
N VAL A 61 -10.24 -5.37 14.08
CA VAL A 61 -11.03 -4.92 12.92
C VAL A 61 -10.35 -5.35 11.63
N TYR A 62 -11.16 -5.88 10.71
CA TYR A 62 -10.76 -6.23 9.35
C TYR A 62 -11.52 -5.32 8.37
N LEU A 63 -10.84 -4.29 7.85
CA LEU A 63 -11.40 -3.39 6.85
C LEU A 63 -11.17 -3.95 5.45
N TYR A 64 -12.23 -4.13 4.67
CA TYR A 64 -12.08 -4.57 3.29
C TYR A 64 -12.86 -3.71 2.30
N GLY A 65 -12.44 -3.75 1.03
CA GLY A 65 -13.05 -3.01 -0.08
C GLY A 65 -12.05 -2.83 -1.21
N GLY A 66 -12.50 -2.36 -2.36
CA GLY A 66 -11.68 -2.11 -3.54
C GLY A 66 -10.50 -1.16 -3.29
N VAL A 67 -9.64 -1.04 -4.28
CA VAL A 67 -8.54 -0.06 -4.26
C VAL A 67 -9.11 1.37 -4.24
N GLY A 68 -8.41 2.31 -3.58
CA GLY A 68 -8.83 3.72 -3.54
C GLY A 68 -10.01 4.04 -2.60
N ARG A 69 -10.50 3.08 -1.79
CA ARG A 69 -11.64 3.26 -0.88
C ARG A 69 -11.29 3.90 0.47
N GLY A 70 -10.06 4.33 0.65
CA GLY A 70 -9.63 5.01 1.88
C GLY A 70 -9.26 4.08 3.03
N LYS A 71 -9.06 2.78 2.82
CA LYS A 71 -8.69 1.82 3.89
C LYS A 71 -7.43 2.23 4.65
N SER A 72 -6.36 2.57 3.93
CA SER A 72 -5.10 3.02 4.53
C SER A 72 -5.27 4.33 5.29
N PHE A 73 -6.10 5.23 4.80
CA PHE A 73 -6.48 6.47 5.47
C PHE A 73 -7.20 6.21 6.81
N LEU A 74 -8.15 5.27 6.85
CA LEU A 74 -8.80 4.87 8.09
C LEU A 74 -7.82 4.21 9.06
N MET A 75 -6.88 3.40 8.55
CA MET A 75 -5.80 2.81 9.34
C MET A 75 -4.90 3.89 9.96
N ASP A 76 -4.56 4.95 9.22
CA ASP A 76 -3.78 6.09 9.73
C ASP A 76 -4.50 6.77 10.89
N CYS A 77 -5.80 7.07 10.72
CA CYS A 77 -6.61 7.67 11.77
C CYS A 77 -6.63 6.81 13.04
N PHE A 78 -6.73 5.49 12.89
CA PHE A 78 -6.69 4.55 14.01
C PHE A 78 -5.31 4.46 14.64
N PHE A 79 -4.28 4.17 13.84
CA PHE A 79 -2.93 3.92 14.34
C PHE A 79 -2.38 5.12 15.10
N ASN A 80 -2.63 6.34 14.60
CA ASN A 80 -2.19 7.56 15.26
C ASN A 80 -2.99 7.90 16.53
N SER A 81 -4.21 7.39 16.65
CA SER A 81 -5.10 7.71 17.79
C SER A 81 -5.06 6.66 18.90
N VAL A 82 -4.82 5.38 18.57
CA VAL A 82 -4.86 4.29 19.56
C VAL A 82 -3.68 4.37 20.54
N GLN A 83 -3.99 4.30 21.84
CA GLN A 83 -3.01 4.37 22.93
C GLN A 83 -2.62 2.97 23.40
N VAL A 84 -1.72 2.32 22.64
CA VAL A 84 -1.17 0.99 22.95
C VAL A 84 0.35 1.07 22.91
N GLU A 85 1.00 0.65 24.00
CA GLU A 85 2.45 0.44 24.02
C GLU A 85 2.78 -0.82 23.20
N GLY A 86 3.82 -0.79 22.37
CA GLY A 86 4.17 -1.94 21.53
C GLY A 86 3.20 -2.15 20.35
N LYS A 87 2.65 -1.09 19.76
CA LYS A 87 1.96 -1.15 18.48
C LYS A 87 2.94 -1.05 17.32
N THR A 88 2.68 -1.78 16.25
CA THR A 88 3.42 -1.69 14.98
C THR A 88 2.47 -1.68 13.80
N ARG A 89 2.93 -1.12 12.67
CA ARG A 89 2.22 -1.13 11.40
C ARG A 89 3.18 -1.51 10.29
N LEU A 90 2.79 -2.45 9.47
CA LEU A 90 3.61 -2.95 8.37
C LEU A 90 2.74 -3.63 7.31
N HIS A 91 3.28 -3.76 6.10
CA HIS A 91 2.63 -4.54 5.06
C HIS A 91 2.69 -6.04 5.38
N PHE A 92 1.60 -6.74 5.10
CA PHE A 92 1.50 -8.17 5.42
C PHE A 92 2.61 -9.01 4.78
N HIS A 93 3.01 -8.72 3.55
CA HIS A 93 4.09 -9.44 2.88
C HIS A 93 5.47 -9.21 3.54
N GLU A 94 5.72 -8.04 4.11
CA GLU A 94 6.95 -7.74 4.85
C GLU A 94 6.99 -8.53 6.16
N PHE A 95 5.84 -8.59 6.85
CA PHE A 95 5.68 -9.40 8.04
C PHE A 95 5.94 -10.89 7.74
N MET A 96 5.34 -11.45 6.68
CA MET A 96 5.56 -12.85 6.32
C MET A 96 7.02 -13.14 5.96
N ARG A 97 7.71 -12.21 5.31
CA ARG A 97 9.16 -12.33 5.04
C ARG A 97 9.97 -12.38 6.33
N GLU A 98 9.66 -11.54 7.33
CA GLU A 98 10.29 -11.61 8.67
C GLU A 98 9.97 -12.93 9.35
N VAL A 99 8.72 -13.39 9.32
CA VAL A 99 8.29 -14.69 9.85
C VAL A 99 9.11 -15.84 9.26
N HIS A 100 9.27 -15.89 7.95
CA HIS A 100 10.08 -16.93 7.30
C HIS A 100 11.55 -16.86 7.71
N HIS A 101 12.10 -15.66 7.82
CA HIS A 101 13.49 -15.49 8.29
C HIS A 101 13.67 -15.99 9.72
N GLU A 102 12.78 -15.60 10.64
CA GLU A 102 12.85 -16.03 12.04
C GLU A 102 12.58 -17.54 12.20
N LEU A 103 11.66 -18.12 11.40
CA LEU A 103 11.42 -19.57 11.40
C LEU A 103 12.65 -20.36 10.94
N ASN A 104 13.40 -19.87 9.98
CA ASN A 104 14.66 -20.48 9.55
C ASN A 104 15.70 -20.51 10.69
N ALA A 105 15.74 -19.48 11.52
CA ALA A 105 16.61 -19.44 12.70
C ALA A 105 16.15 -20.39 13.83
N LEU A 106 14.87 -20.80 13.82
CA LEU A 106 14.29 -21.71 14.80
C LEU A 106 14.26 -23.18 14.32
N GLN A 107 14.96 -23.52 13.25
CA GLN A 107 15.03 -24.89 12.74
C GLN A 107 15.54 -25.85 13.82
N GLY A 108 14.89 -27.02 13.93
CA GLY A 108 15.18 -28.03 14.93
C GLY A 108 14.48 -27.84 16.29
N GLN A 109 13.75 -26.75 16.51
CA GLN A 109 12.94 -26.56 17.71
C GLN A 109 11.57 -27.27 17.58
N VAL A 110 11.05 -27.72 18.70
CA VAL A 110 9.69 -28.27 18.79
C VAL A 110 8.70 -27.07 18.74
N ASN A 111 7.73 -27.10 17.82
CA ASN A 111 6.72 -26.04 17.62
C ASN A 111 7.31 -24.62 17.39
N PRO A 112 8.10 -24.40 16.33
CA PRO A 112 8.77 -23.12 16.10
C PRO A 112 7.80 -21.94 15.97
N LEU A 113 6.59 -22.12 15.43
CA LEU A 113 5.56 -21.08 15.35
C LEU A 113 5.07 -20.62 16.72
N SER A 114 4.91 -21.52 17.69
CA SER A 114 4.54 -21.14 19.07
C SER A 114 5.69 -20.39 19.78
N VAL A 115 6.93 -20.74 19.48
CA VAL A 115 8.11 -20.01 19.99
C VAL A 115 8.14 -18.61 19.41
N LEU A 116 7.95 -18.49 18.09
CA LEU A 116 7.90 -17.23 17.39
C LEU A 116 6.77 -16.33 17.89
N GLY A 117 5.54 -16.86 18.05
CA GLY A 117 4.40 -16.13 18.60
C GLY A 117 4.71 -15.51 19.97
N ARG A 118 5.35 -16.28 20.89
CA ARG A 118 5.79 -15.75 22.19
C ARG A 118 6.88 -14.68 22.08
N GLN A 119 7.79 -14.79 21.12
CA GLN A 119 8.82 -13.78 20.91
C GLN A 119 8.23 -12.50 20.35
N MET A 120 7.31 -12.59 19.40
CA MET A 120 6.60 -11.43 18.84
C MET A 120 5.71 -10.75 19.87
N ALA A 121 5.00 -11.50 20.72
CA ALA A 121 4.17 -10.96 21.78
C ALA A 121 4.95 -10.14 22.85
N LYS A 122 6.26 -10.36 22.98
CA LYS A 122 7.12 -9.52 23.82
C LYS A 122 7.41 -8.16 23.20
N ARG A 123 7.33 -8.06 21.87
CA ARG A 123 7.60 -6.84 21.10
C ARG A 123 6.31 -6.06 20.81
N TYR A 124 5.24 -6.79 20.49
CA TYR A 124 4.02 -6.20 19.97
C TYR A 124 2.78 -6.65 20.76
N GLN A 125 1.96 -5.69 21.17
CA GLN A 125 0.62 -5.94 21.70
C GLN A 125 -0.47 -5.78 20.63
N LEU A 126 -0.23 -4.89 19.64
CA LEU A 126 -1.14 -4.62 18.53
C LEU A 126 -0.35 -4.55 17.23
N ILE A 127 -0.75 -5.36 16.27
CA ILE A 127 -0.18 -5.32 14.91
C ILE A 127 -1.24 -4.82 13.94
N CYS A 128 -0.91 -3.76 13.21
CA CYS A 128 -1.72 -3.24 12.12
C CYS A 128 -1.13 -3.70 10.80
N PHE A 129 -1.89 -4.45 10.01
CA PHE A 129 -1.47 -4.91 8.70
C PHE A 129 -2.10 -4.07 7.60
N ASP A 130 -1.25 -3.51 6.73
CA ASP A 130 -1.70 -3.02 5.45
C ASP A 130 -1.65 -4.13 4.40
N GLU A 131 -2.63 -4.11 3.49
CA GLU A 131 -2.70 -5.00 2.34
C GLU A 131 -2.61 -6.50 2.71
N PHE A 132 -3.46 -6.92 3.65
CA PHE A 132 -3.53 -8.33 4.02
C PHE A 132 -3.97 -9.17 2.81
N HIS A 133 -3.02 -9.86 2.24
CA HIS A 133 -3.20 -10.68 1.05
C HIS A 133 -2.27 -11.89 1.08
N ILE A 134 -2.79 -13.05 0.73
CA ILE A 134 -2.04 -14.30 0.69
C ILE A 134 -1.71 -14.60 -0.77
N ALA A 135 -0.43 -14.55 -1.12
CA ALA A 135 0.04 -14.73 -2.49
C ALA A 135 0.52 -16.16 -2.78
N ASP A 136 0.99 -16.89 -1.77
CA ASP A 136 1.57 -18.22 -1.97
C ASP A 136 1.10 -19.25 -0.95
N ILE A 137 1.34 -20.53 -1.29
CA ILE A 137 0.96 -21.68 -0.47
C ILE A 137 1.72 -21.76 0.85
N THR A 138 2.96 -21.28 0.90
CA THR A 138 3.81 -21.37 2.09
C THR A 138 3.22 -20.52 3.20
N ASP A 139 2.81 -19.31 2.86
CA ASP A 139 2.10 -18.41 3.77
C ASP A 139 0.78 -19.01 4.23
N ALA A 140 -0.04 -19.55 3.30
CA ALA A 140 -1.32 -20.18 3.61
C ALA A 140 -1.18 -21.34 4.61
N MET A 141 -0.14 -22.14 4.48
CA MET A 141 0.08 -23.31 5.34
C MET A 141 0.48 -22.98 6.78
N ILE A 142 1.18 -21.88 7.00
CA ILE A 142 1.65 -21.50 8.34
C ILE A 142 0.75 -20.49 9.04
N LEU A 143 -0.07 -19.75 8.28
CA LEU A 143 -0.83 -18.59 8.77
C LEU A 143 -1.74 -18.95 9.94
N HIS A 144 -2.54 -20.01 9.85
CA HIS A 144 -3.43 -20.41 10.94
C HIS A 144 -2.67 -20.60 12.25
N ARG A 145 -1.62 -21.43 12.24
CA ARG A 145 -0.84 -21.72 13.45
C ARG A 145 -0.12 -20.49 14.00
N LEU A 146 0.33 -19.60 13.11
CA LEU A 146 0.95 -18.33 13.49
C LEU A 146 -0.06 -17.41 14.17
N LEU A 147 -1.24 -17.21 13.57
CA LEU A 147 -2.30 -16.37 14.13
C LEU A 147 -2.77 -16.91 15.49
N VAL A 148 -3.00 -18.23 15.62
CA VAL A 148 -3.34 -18.87 16.90
C VAL A 148 -2.27 -18.54 17.95
N ALA A 149 -0.98 -18.75 17.60
CA ALA A 149 0.11 -18.47 18.54
C ALA A 149 0.18 -17.00 18.96
N LEU A 150 -0.14 -16.05 18.07
CA LEU A 150 -0.16 -14.63 18.37
C LEU A 150 -1.36 -14.26 19.26
N PHE A 151 -2.58 -14.70 18.92
CA PHE A 151 -3.77 -14.45 19.72
C PHE A 151 -3.66 -15.07 21.13
N GLU A 152 -3.19 -16.31 21.25
CA GLU A 152 -2.98 -16.98 22.55
C GLU A 152 -1.97 -16.24 23.44
N ASN A 153 -1.03 -15.52 22.84
CA ASN A 153 -0.06 -14.70 23.57
C ASN A 153 -0.47 -13.22 23.71
N GLY A 154 -1.74 -12.89 23.42
CA GLY A 154 -2.29 -11.58 23.71
C GLY A 154 -2.00 -10.49 22.66
N VAL A 155 -1.64 -10.87 21.43
CA VAL A 155 -1.45 -9.92 20.32
C VAL A 155 -2.77 -9.72 19.60
N GLY A 156 -3.22 -8.46 19.50
CA GLY A 156 -4.39 -8.11 18.70
C GLY A 156 -4.02 -7.61 17.30
N PHE A 157 -5.02 -7.59 16.42
CA PHE A 157 -4.83 -7.20 15.02
C PHE A 157 -5.87 -6.20 14.56
N VAL A 158 -5.42 -5.26 13.73
CA VAL A 158 -6.28 -4.47 12.85
C VAL A 158 -5.69 -4.57 11.44
N THR A 159 -6.52 -4.84 10.44
CA THR A 159 -6.00 -5.10 9.10
C THR A 159 -6.83 -4.47 8.01
N THR A 160 -6.17 -4.09 6.91
CA THR A 160 -6.81 -3.67 5.67
C THR A 160 -6.58 -4.71 4.58
N SER A 161 -7.58 -4.94 3.72
CA SER A 161 -7.48 -5.86 2.59
C SER A 161 -8.35 -5.40 1.41
N ASN A 162 -8.02 -5.83 0.21
CA ASN A 162 -8.91 -5.69 -0.94
C ASN A 162 -9.99 -6.77 -0.99
N PHE A 163 -9.83 -7.83 -0.21
CA PHE A 163 -10.69 -9.02 -0.20
C PHE A 163 -11.34 -9.22 1.17
N ARG A 164 -12.54 -9.82 1.18
CA ARG A 164 -13.10 -10.37 2.41
C ARG A 164 -12.21 -11.51 2.91
N PRO A 165 -12.25 -11.86 4.22
CA PRO A 165 -11.55 -13.06 4.69
C PRO A 165 -11.92 -14.31 3.89
N ASP A 166 -13.21 -14.49 3.57
CA ASP A 166 -13.73 -15.65 2.83
C ASP A 166 -13.22 -15.72 1.38
N ASP A 167 -12.82 -14.59 0.81
CA ASP A 167 -12.33 -14.47 -0.56
C ASP A 167 -10.78 -14.46 -0.64
N LEU A 168 -10.09 -14.72 0.47
CA LEU A 168 -8.64 -14.85 0.47
C LEU A 168 -8.21 -16.12 -0.25
N TYR A 169 -7.21 -15.98 -1.15
CA TYR A 169 -6.58 -17.08 -1.87
C TYR A 169 -7.59 -18.00 -2.59
N PRO A 170 -8.51 -17.46 -3.43
CA PRO A 170 -9.72 -18.17 -3.91
C PRO A 170 -9.39 -19.42 -4.73
N ASP A 171 -8.43 -19.35 -5.65
CA ASP A 171 -8.02 -20.44 -6.54
C ASP A 171 -6.68 -21.05 -6.11
N GLY A 172 -6.27 -20.80 -4.88
CA GLY A 172 -4.97 -21.21 -4.37
C GLY A 172 -4.86 -22.72 -4.13
N LEU A 173 -3.68 -23.27 -4.41
CA LEU A 173 -3.35 -24.66 -4.16
C LEU A 173 -3.47 -24.96 -2.66
N HIS A 174 -4.18 -26.05 -2.30
CA HIS A 174 -4.46 -26.42 -0.90
C HIS A 174 -5.15 -25.33 -0.07
N ARG A 175 -6.09 -24.60 -0.66
CA ARG A 175 -6.90 -23.58 0.04
C ARG A 175 -7.58 -24.11 1.31
N ASP A 176 -7.89 -25.40 1.36
CA ASP A 176 -8.44 -26.08 2.55
C ASP A 176 -7.57 -25.86 3.80
N ARG A 177 -6.26 -25.71 3.65
CA ARG A 177 -5.33 -25.40 4.75
C ARG A 177 -5.47 -23.99 5.30
N LEU A 178 -6.00 -23.07 4.50
CA LEU A 178 -6.23 -21.68 4.88
C LEU A 178 -7.58 -21.49 5.59
N LEU A 179 -8.58 -22.33 5.34
CA LEU A 179 -9.93 -22.19 5.93
C LEU A 179 -9.92 -21.97 7.44
N PRO A 180 -9.14 -22.71 8.24
CA PRO A 180 -9.08 -22.46 9.68
C PRO A 180 -8.52 -21.08 10.05
N ALA A 181 -7.64 -20.48 9.22
CA ALA A 181 -7.18 -19.13 9.44
C ALA A 181 -8.28 -18.11 9.10
N ILE A 182 -9.03 -18.35 8.05
CA ILE A 182 -10.20 -17.52 7.65
C ILE A 182 -11.25 -17.53 8.77
N ASP A 183 -11.60 -18.71 9.31
CA ASP A 183 -12.53 -18.85 10.42
C ASP A 183 -12.03 -18.06 11.65
N LEU A 184 -10.76 -18.18 11.97
CA LEU A 184 -10.14 -17.45 13.08
C LEU A 184 -10.18 -15.93 12.88
N LEU A 185 -9.92 -15.45 11.66
CA LEU A 185 -10.02 -14.02 11.34
C LEU A 185 -11.45 -13.51 11.51
N ASN A 186 -12.45 -14.24 11.02
CA ASN A 186 -13.87 -13.90 11.16
C ASN A 186 -14.32 -13.88 12.63
N ASP A 187 -13.79 -14.79 13.47
CA ASP A 187 -14.09 -14.84 14.88
C ASP A 187 -13.44 -13.70 15.69
N GLN A 188 -12.17 -13.47 15.45
CA GLN A 188 -11.36 -12.55 16.25
C GLN A 188 -11.43 -11.10 15.77
N LEU A 189 -11.87 -10.85 14.54
CA LEU A 189 -11.94 -9.51 13.95
C LEU A 189 -13.39 -9.16 13.58
N GLU A 190 -13.77 -7.90 13.73
CA GLU A 190 -14.98 -7.35 13.14
C GLU A 190 -14.72 -7.03 11.67
N VAL A 191 -15.39 -7.74 10.77
CA VAL A 191 -15.21 -7.60 9.32
C VAL A 191 -16.12 -6.50 8.80
N VAL A 192 -15.53 -5.41 8.30
CA VAL A 192 -16.25 -4.22 7.86
C VAL A 192 -15.96 -3.90 6.40
N ASN A 193 -17.01 -3.81 5.60
CA ASN A 193 -16.93 -3.32 4.23
C ASN A 193 -16.89 -1.78 4.23
N VAL A 194 -15.83 -1.21 3.68
CA VAL A 194 -15.66 0.25 3.51
C VAL A 194 -15.79 0.69 2.05
N ASP A 195 -16.31 -0.18 1.19
CA ASP A 195 -16.52 0.10 -0.22
C ASP A 195 -17.88 0.74 -0.46
N ASN A 196 -17.89 1.97 -0.96
CA ASN A 196 -19.07 2.72 -1.38
C ASN A 196 -19.17 2.85 -2.92
N GLY A 197 -18.27 2.18 -3.67
CA GLY A 197 -18.16 2.33 -5.12
C GLY A 197 -17.39 3.56 -5.59
N VAL A 198 -16.94 4.44 -4.68
CA VAL A 198 -16.21 5.67 -5.02
C VAL A 198 -14.70 5.45 -4.85
N ASP A 199 -13.94 5.63 -5.91
CA ASP A 199 -12.47 5.64 -5.87
C ASP A 199 -11.96 7.07 -5.68
N TYR A 200 -11.58 7.42 -4.46
CA TYR A 200 -11.10 8.76 -4.09
C TYR A 200 -9.76 9.12 -4.76
N ARG A 201 -8.90 8.14 -5.05
CA ARG A 201 -7.67 8.37 -5.80
C ARG A 201 -7.97 8.76 -7.24
N ARG A 202 -8.87 8.00 -7.86
CA ARG A 202 -9.35 8.29 -9.20
C ARG A 202 -9.97 9.68 -9.27
N GLN A 203 -10.88 10.02 -8.36
CA GLN A 203 -11.48 11.35 -8.31
C GLN A 203 -10.44 12.47 -8.20
N THR A 204 -9.41 12.29 -7.36
CA THR A 204 -8.33 13.27 -7.24
C THR A 204 -7.55 13.42 -8.56
N LEU A 205 -7.24 12.28 -9.23
CA LEU A 205 -6.50 12.30 -10.50
C LEU A 205 -7.34 12.87 -11.65
N GLU A 206 -8.66 12.66 -11.66
CA GLU A 206 -9.58 13.23 -12.67
C GLU A 206 -9.75 14.75 -12.53
N GLN A 207 -9.43 15.33 -11.38
CA GLN A 207 -9.54 16.77 -11.11
C GLN A 207 -8.29 17.58 -11.44
N VAL A 208 -7.20 16.93 -11.86
CA VAL A 208 -5.92 17.56 -12.13
C VAL A 208 -5.40 17.18 -13.51
N ASP A 209 -4.60 18.06 -14.09
CA ASP A 209 -3.86 17.74 -15.31
C ASP A 209 -2.76 16.73 -14.95
N LEU A 210 -2.77 15.57 -15.58
CA LEU A 210 -1.78 14.51 -15.37
C LEU A 210 -0.51 14.70 -16.21
N TYR A 211 -0.58 15.52 -17.25
CA TYR A 211 0.55 15.92 -18.07
C TYR A 211 0.73 17.44 -17.98
N LEU A 212 1.71 17.88 -17.22
CA LEU A 212 2.00 19.28 -16.95
C LEU A 212 3.13 19.76 -17.85
N SER A 213 2.93 20.87 -18.52
CA SER A 213 3.93 21.51 -19.40
C SER A 213 3.66 23.01 -19.47
N PRO A 214 4.71 23.86 -19.36
CA PRO A 214 6.13 23.52 -19.17
C PRO A 214 6.49 23.07 -17.75
N CYS A 215 7.73 22.57 -17.55
CA CYS A 215 8.31 22.32 -16.22
C CYS A 215 8.66 23.63 -15.53
N ASP A 216 7.72 24.21 -14.84
CA ASP A 216 7.88 25.44 -14.07
C ASP A 216 7.46 25.24 -12.60
N ASP A 217 7.56 26.28 -11.78
CA ASP A 217 7.19 26.25 -10.37
C ASP A 217 5.71 25.88 -10.18
N ARG A 218 4.83 26.34 -11.08
CA ARG A 218 3.40 26.00 -11.05
C ARG A 218 3.16 24.51 -11.27
N SER A 219 3.85 23.91 -12.23
CA SER A 219 3.81 22.45 -12.47
C SER A 219 4.31 21.67 -11.25
N HIS A 220 5.38 22.15 -10.61
CA HIS A 220 5.92 21.54 -9.39
C HIS A 220 4.94 21.67 -8.21
N GLU A 221 4.33 22.82 -8.01
CA GLU A 221 3.30 23.04 -6.98
C GLU A 221 2.08 22.13 -7.21
N THR A 222 1.61 22.00 -8.46
CA THR A 222 0.51 21.12 -8.82
C THR A 222 0.85 19.66 -8.53
N MET A 223 2.03 19.17 -8.92
CA MET A 223 2.48 17.82 -8.60
C MET A 223 2.57 17.60 -7.08
N THR A 224 3.13 18.56 -6.34
CA THR A 224 3.25 18.50 -4.88
C THR A 224 1.88 18.45 -4.21
N SER A 225 0.95 19.31 -4.61
CA SER A 225 -0.42 19.33 -4.09
C SER A 225 -1.15 18.01 -4.39
N THR A 226 -1.02 17.50 -5.62
CA THR A 226 -1.63 16.24 -6.04
C THR A 226 -1.04 15.06 -5.24
N PHE A 227 0.27 15.00 -5.10
CA PHE A 227 0.93 13.97 -4.29
C PHE A 227 0.43 14.00 -2.84
N ASN A 228 0.36 15.20 -2.21
CA ASN A 228 -0.14 15.35 -0.83
C ASN A 228 -1.60 14.91 -0.67
N LYS A 229 -2.46 15.19 -1.67
CA LYS A 229 -3.88 14.74 -1.63
C LYS A 229 -4.02 13.23 -1.75
N LEU A 230 -3.15 12.59 -2.53
CA LEU A 230 -3.16 11.13 -2.73
C LEU A 230 -2.46 10.38 -1.60
N SER A 231 -1.51 11.02 -0.94
CA SER A 231 -0.74 10.40 0.14
C SER A 231 -1.59 10.14 1.38
N THR A 232 -1.46 8.93 1.91
CA THR A 232 -2.12 8.47 3.14
C THR A 232 -1.11 7.92 4.15
N HIS A 233 0.18 7.99 3.86
CA HIS A 233 1.23 7.39 4.66
C HIS A 233 2.25 8.44 5.10
N GLU A 234 2.98 8.13 6.15
CA GLU A 234 4.15 8.91 6.55
C GLU A 234 5.25 8.80 5.49
N PRO A 235 6.08 9.86 5.35
CA PRO A 235 7.20 9.83 4.43
C PRO A 235 8.14 8.66 4.70
N GLU A 236 8.50 7.94 3.65
CA GLU A 236 9.40 6.80 3.71
C GLU A 236 10.79 7.14 3.15
N SER A 237 11.74 6.20 3.33
CA SER A 237 13.06 6.32 2.72
C SER A 237 12.95 6.52 1.20
N THR A 238 13.60 7.58 0.71
CA THR A 238 13.64 7.91 -0.71
C THR A 238 14.65 7.08 -1.50
N VAL A 239 15.48 6.28 -0.85
CA VAL A 239 16.37 5.32 -1.51
C VAL A 239 15.67 3.98 -1.62
N LEU A 240 15.37 3.58 -2.85
CA LEU A 240 14.77 2.28 -3.14
C LEU A 240 15.81 1.32 -3.70
N MET A 241 15.75 0.07 -3.30
CA MET A 241 16.50 -1.00 -3.95
C MET A 241 15.61 -1.62 -5.03
N ILE A 242 15.98 -1.44 -6.30
CA ILE A 242 15.31 -1.97 -7.48
C ILE A 242 16.32 -2.82 -8.25
N GLU A 243 15.99 -4.09 -8.54
CA GLU A 243 16.91 -5.04 -9.17
C GLU A 243 18.31 -5.02 -8.50
N ALA A 244 18.32 -5.07 -7.16
CA ALA A 244 19.52 -4.99 -6.31
C ALA A 244 20.38 -3.72 -6.52
N ARG A 245 19.84 -2.65 -7.10
CA ARG A 245 20.53 -1.37 -7.34
C ARG A 245 19.77 -0.21 -6.70
N PRO A 246 20.44 0.75 -6.08
CA PRO A 246 19.78 1.89 -5.49
C PRO A 246 19.20 2.82 -6.57
N ILE A 247 17.98 3.29 -6.35
CA ILE A 247 17.34 4.39 -7.09
C ILE A 247 16.93 5.45 -6.09
N GLN A 248 17.26 6.70 -6.39
CA GLN A 248 16.83 7.84 -5.60
C GLN A 248 15.49 8.34 -6.10
N ALA A 249 14.46 8.28 -5.26
CA ALA A 249 13.21 8.98 -5.45
C ALA A 249 13.29 10.39 -4.84
N LEU A 250 12.43 11.29 -5.29
CA LEU A 250 12.23 12.60 -4.65
C LEU A 250 11.33 12.45 -3.42
N ARG A 251 10.27 11.64 -3.54
CA ARG A 251 9.34 11.29 -2.45
C ARG A 251 8.86 9.86 -2.60
N ARG A 252 8.54 9.24 -1.47
CA ARG A 252 7.91 7.93 -1.40
C ARG A 252 7.00 7.86 -0.18
N GLU A 253 5.77 7.41 -0.39
CA GLU A 253 4.77 7.25 0.67
C GLU A 253 3.79 6.13 0.27
N GLY A 254 3.90 4.97 0.91
CA GLY A 254 3.10 3.79 0.59
C GLY A 254 3.26 3.34 -0.87
N ASP A 255 2.16 3.31 -1.60
CA ASP A 255 2.11 2.91 -3.02
C ASP A 255 2.24 4.09 -4.01
N LEU A 256 2.67 5.26 -3.50
CA LEU A 256 3.02 6.44 -4.28
C LEU A 256 4.54 6.62 -4.32
N VAL A 257 5.07 6.97 -5.48
CA VAL A 257 6.48 7.32 -5.64
C VAL A 257 6.65 8.46 -6.63
N TRP A 258 7.62 9.32 -6.36
CA TRP A 258 7.96 10.46 -7.21
C TRP A 258 9.45 10.40 -7.58
N PHE A 259 9.72 10.31 -8.88
CA PHE A 259 11.08 10.32 -9.42
C PHE A 259 11.36 11.57 -10.26
N ASP A 260 12.61 11.96 -10.31
CA ASP A 260 13.13 12.82 -11.36
C ASP A 260 13.43 11.98 -12.62
N PHE A 261 13.25 12.55 -13.81
CA PHE A 261 13.53 11.89 -15.08
C PHE A 261 14.93 11.27 -15.12
N LYS A 262 15.95 11.98 -14.60
CA LYS A 262 17.33 11.49 -14.59
C LYS A 262 17.48 10.20 -13.80
N ALA A 263 16.76 10.04 -12.71
CA ALA A 263 16.86 8.83 -11.88
C ALA A 263 16.40 7.58 -12.63
N LEU A 264 15.38 7.71 -13.49
CA LEU A 264 14.80 6.60 -14.23
C LEU A 264 15.36 6.46 -15.65
N CYS A 265 15.67 7.56 -16.34
CA CYS A 265 15.94 7.52 -17.77
C CYS A 265 17.37 7.91 -18.17
N ASP A 266 18.17 8.52 -17.28
CA ASP A 266 19.54 8.96 -17.59
C ASP A 266 20.63 8.01 -17.07
N GLY A 267 20.27 6.88 -16.46
CA GLY A 267 21.20 5.87 -15.93
C GLY A 267 21.03 4.49 -16.58
N PRO A 268 21.81 3.51 -16.17
CA PRO A 268 21.74 2.13 -16.69
C PRO A 268 20.51 1.40 -16.14
N ARG A 269 19.32 1.72 -16.65
CA ARG A 269 18.05 1.10 -16.30
C ARG A 269 17.54 0.22 -17.44
N SER A 270 16.79 -0.82 -17.08
CA SER A 270 16.20 -1.81 -17.99
C SER A 270 14.69 -1.91 -17.77
N GLN A 271 14.01 -2.66 -18.62
CA GLN A 271 12.58 -2.94 -18.42
C GLN A 271 12.27 -3.62 -17.10
N ASN A 272 13.18 -4.47 -16.57
CA ASN A 272 12.98 -5.12 -15.27
C ASN A 272 12.90 -4.12 -14.13
N ASP A 273 13.72 -3.06 -14.16
CA ASP A 273 13.62 -1.98 -13.16
C ASP A 273 12.22 -1.37 -13.15
N TYR A 274 11.63 -1.13 -14.33
CA TYR A 274 10.29 -0.54 -14.45
C TYR A 274 9.18 -1.51 -14.09
N LEU A 275 9.36 -2.81 -14.37
CA LEU A 275 8.44 -3.86 -13.93
C LEU A 275 8.42 -3.95 -12.40
N GLU A 276 9.57 -3.89 -11.75
CA GLU A 276 9.65 -3.90 -10.29
C GLU A 276 9.01 -2.65 -9.67
N ILE A 277 9.23 -1.45 -10.26
CA ILE A 277 8.54 -0.22 -9.86
C ILE A 277 7.03 -0.38 -10.03
N ALA A 278 6.57 -0.88 -11.18
CA ALA A 278 5.16 -1.09 -11.44
C ALA A 278 4.52 -2.14 -10.51
N ASN A 279 5.26 -3.13 -10.06
CA ASN A 279 4.78 -4.09 -9.07
C ASN A 279 4.60 -3.46 -7.67
N ARG A 280 5.50 -2.57 -7.27
CA ARG A 280 5.48 -1.94 -5.95
C ARG A 280 4.49 -0.78 -5.84
N PHE A 281 4.37 0.05 -6.87
CA PHE A 281 3.62 1.30 -6.79
C PHE A 281 2.35 1.26 -7.65
N HIS A 282 1.32 1.98 -7.18
CA HIS A 282 0.07 2.21 -7.91
C HIS A 282 0.12 3.49 -8.74
N THR A 283 0.79 4.52 -8.22
CA THR A 283 0.90 5.81 -8.88
C THR A 283 2.35 6.28 -8.89
N VAL A 284 2.82 6.65 -10.05
CA VAL A 284 4.18 7.17 -10.29
C VAL A 284 4.10 8.63 -10.70
N PHE A 285 4.85 9.48 -10.01
CA PHE A 285 5.11 10.85 -10.40
C PHE A 285 6.48 10.91 -11.07
N LEU A 286 6.56 11.59 -12.21
CA LEU A 286 7.79 11.75 -12.96
C LEU A 286 7.98 13.22 -13.33
N SER A 287 8.98 13.88 -12.76
CA SER A 287 9.25 15.29 -13.02
C SER A 287 10.42 15.51 -13.95
N ASN A 288 10.45 16.70 -14.55
CA ASN A 288 11.57 17.22 -15.33
C ASN A 288 11.89 16.41 -16.60
N VAL A 289 10.87 15.91 -17.30
CA VAL A 289 11.07 15.25 -18.58
C VAL A 289 11.52 16.30 -19.61
N PRO A 290 12.75 16.23 -20.13
CA PRO A 290 13.25 17.20 -21.08
C PRO A 290 12.66 17.00 -22.48
N GLN A 291 12.71 18.02 -23.30
CA GLN A 291 12.67 17.79 -24.74
C GLN A 291 13.95 17.05 -25.15
N MET A 292 13.77 15.83 -25.63
CA MET A 292 14.90 14.95 -25.96
C MET A 292 15.38 15.21 -27.39
N SER A 293 16.65 15.52 -27.53
CA SER A 293 17.30 15.69 -28.84
C SER A 293 17.68 14.35 -29.49
N ALA A 294 18.10 14.37 -30.73
CA ALA A 294 18.55 13.19 -31.47
C ALA A 294 19.70 12.42 -30.76
N ASN A 295 20.53 13.12 -29.98
CA ASN A 295 21.62 12.53 -29.20
C ASN A 295 21.15 11.81 -27.91
N MET A 296 19.90 12.00 -27.52
CA MET A 296 19.29 11.40 -26.33
C MET A 296 18.53 10.09 -26.64
N GLY A 297 18.92 9.38 -27.70
CA GLY A 297 18.24 8.15 -28.12
C GLY A 297 18.17 7.05 -27.03
N SER A 298 19.18 6.97 -26.16
CA SER A 298 19.16 6.02 -25.04
C SER A 298 18.16 6.41 -23.95
N GLN A 299 18.04 7.70 -23.64
CA GLN A 299 17.06 8.24 -22.69
C GLN A 299 15.65 8.09 -23.25
N ALA A 300 15.45 8.42 -24.56
CA ALA A 300 14.18 8.25 -25.23
C ALA A 300 13.70 6.78 -25.22
N ARG A 301 14.61 5.82 -25.43
CA ARG A 301 14.30 4.38 -25.35
C ARG A 301 13.87 3.97 -23.96
N ARG A 302 14.61 4.40 -22.92
CA ARG A 302 14.24 4.09 -21.53
C ARG A 302 12.92 4.74 -21.13
N PHE A 303 12.67 5.97 -21.55
CA PHE A 303 11.38 6.63 -21.34
C PHE A 303 10.22 5.88 -22.02
N THR A 304 10.42 5.43 -23.26
CA THR A 304 9.44 4.58 -23.98
C THR A 304 9.15 3.29 -23.20
N TRP A 305 10.19 2.58 -22.74
CA TRP A 305 10.01 1.37 -21.95
C TRP A 305 9.28 1.62 -20.64
N LEU A 306 9.61 2.72 -19.94
CA LEU A 306 8.93 3.11 -18.72
C LEU A 306 7.43 3.32 -18.98
N VAL A 307 7.08 4.15 -19.98
CA VAL A 307 5.68 4.43 -20.34
C VAL A 307 4.97 3.13 -20.76
N ASP A 308 5.63 2.28 -21.57
CA ASP A 308 5.08 1.00 -22.01
C ASP A 308 4.73 0.10 -20.81
N VAL A 309 5.65 -0.06 -19.86
CA VAL A 309 5.45 -0.88 -18.66
C VAL A 309 4.34 -0.31 -17.78
N LEU A 310 4.36 0.98 -17.51
CA LEU A 310 3.34 1.62 -16.67
C LEU A 310 1.94 1.51 -17.31
N TYR A 311 1.85 1.71 -18.63
CA TYR A 311 0.61 1.56 -19.39
C TYR A 311 0.07 0.11 -19.31
N ASP A 312 0.91 -0.88 -19.64
CA ASP A 312 0.51 -2.28 -19.68
C ASP A 312 0.11 -2.82 -18.29
N ARG A 313 0.70 -2.27 -17.22
CA ARG A 313 0.39 -2.57 -15.81
C ARG A 313 -0.71 -1.68 -15.22
N ARG A 314 -1.25 -0.73 -16.01
CA ARG A 314 -2.30 0.21 -15.59
C ARG A 314 -1.90 1.08 -14.39
N ILE A 315 -0.61 1.40 -14.29
CA ILE A 315 -0.09 2.30 -13.27
C ILE A 315 -0.44 3.74 -13.64
N LYS A 316 -0.90 4.52 -12.68
CA LYS A 316 -1.24 5.92 -12.91
C LYS A 316 0.04 6.75 -12.98
N LEU A 317 0.13 7.64 -13.96
CA LEU A 317 1.31 8.47 -14.20
C LEU A 317 0.94 9.95 -14.17
N VAL A 318 1.58 10.70 -13.27
CA VAL A 318 1.56 12.17 -13.26
C VAL A 318 2.93 12.65 -13.71
N ILE A 319 2.99 13.48 -14.75
CA ILE A 319 4.25 13.85 -15.39
C ILE A 319 4.37 15.37 -15.56
N SER A 320 5.56 15.93 -15.31
CA SER A 320 5.92 17.25 -15.78
C SER A 320 7.00 17.20 -16.85
N ALA A 321 6.80 17.90 -17.94
CA ALA A 321 7.65 17.90 -19.12
C ALA A 321 7.94 19.32 -19.63
N GLN A 322 9.09 19.52 -20.24
CA GLN A 322 9.48 20.82 -20.80
C GLN A 322 8.55 21.28 -21.93
N VAL A 323 8.03 20.32 -22.69
CA VAL A 323 7.20 20.58 -23.88
C VAL A 323 5.99 19.63 -23.90
N PRO A 324 4.95 19.91 -24.69
CA PRO A 324 3.84 18.97 -24.91
C PRO A 324 4.32 17.61 -25.40
N ALA A 325 3.54 16.56 -25.12
CA ALA A 325 3.96 15.17 -25.37
C ALA A 325 4.39 14.88 -26.81
N GLN A 326 3.74 15.48 -27.79
CA GLN A 326 4.09 15.32 -29.20
C GLN A 326 5.46 15.94 -29.57
N ASP A 327 5.97 16.86 -28.78
CA ASP A 327 7.21 17.58 -29.05
C ASP A 327 8.39 17.04 -28.23
N LEU A 328 8.16 15.98 -27.42
CA LEU A 328 9.18 15.41 -26.53
C LEU A 328 10.38 14.80 -27.27
N TYR A 329 10.16 14.19 -28.45
CA TYR A 329 11.22 13.56 -29.25
C TYR A 329 10.84 13.57 -30.74
N LEU A 330 11.34 14.55 -31.45
CA LEU A 330 11.01 14.78 -32.87
C LEU A 330 11.99 14.12 -33.83
N GLU A 331 13.26 14.03 -33.43
CA GLU A 331 14.36 13.56 -34.30
C GLU A 331 15.24 12.54 -33.57
N GLY A 332 15.69 11.52 -34.30
CA GLY A 332 16.62 10.52 -33.79
C GLY A 332 16.18 9.08 -34.07
N PRO A 333 16.91 8.06 -33.58
CA PRO A 333 16.72 6.66 -33.94
C PRO A 333 15.33 6.08 -33.65
N LEU A 334 14.59 6.67 -32.70
CA LEU A 334 13.26 6.21 -32.26
C LEU A 334 12.12 7.11 -32.74
N SER A 335 12.38 8.12 -33.57
CA SER A 335 11.36 9.10 -34.00
C SER A 335 10.12 8.44 -34.64
N HIS A 336 10.28 7.29 -35.32
CA HIS A 336 9.18 6.53 -35.91
C HIS A 336 8.35 5.71 -34.90
N GLU A 337 8.94 5.31 -33.76
CA GLU A 337 8.29 4.53 -32.72
C GLU A 337 7.66 5.42 -31.65
N PHE A 338 8.21 6.60 -31.42
CA PHE A 338 7.82 7.52 -30.34
C PHE A 338 6.36 8.01 -30.40
N PRO A 339 5.70 8.15 -31.57
CA PRO A 339 4.27 8.46 -31.64
C PRO A 339 3.37 7.48 -30.87
N ARG A 340 3.77 6.21 -30.75
CA ARG A 340 3.09 5.22 -29.91
C ARG A 340 3.17 5.62 -28.41
N THR A 341 4.34 6.05 -27.95
CA THR A 341 4.54 6.53 -26.58
C THR A 341 3.67 7.74 -26.30
N VAL A 342 3.58 8.69 -27.25
CA VAL A 342 2.70 9.85 -27.15
C VAL A 342 1.23 9.45 -27.04
N SER A 343 0.79 8.47 -27.85
CA SER A 343 -0.59 7.95 -27.80
C SER A 343 -0.91 7.33 -26.45
N ARG A 344 0.01 6.52 -25.88
CA ARG A 344 -0.14 5.94 -24.55
C ARG A 344 -0.19 7.01 -23.45
N LEU A 345 0.68 8.01 -23.51
CA LEU A 345 0.64 9.13 -22.56
C LEU A 345 -0.70 9.87 -22.58
N ARG A 346 -1.31 10.06 -23.74
CA ARG A 346 -2.64 10.66 -23.88
C ARG A 346 -3.73 9.76 -23.32
N GLU A 347 -3.69 8.47 -23.63
CA GLU A 347 -4.67 7.49 -23.14
C GLU A 347 -4.59 7.36 -21.60
N MET A 348 -3.38 7.38 -21.03
CA MET A 348 -3.19 7.31 -19.58
C MET A 348 -3.80 8.49 -18.81
N GLN A 349 -4.16 9.58 -19.49
CA GLN A 349 -4.85 10.74 -18.92
C GLN A 349 -6.39 10.61 -18.97
N SER A 350 -6.92 9.61 -19.69
CA SER A 350 -8.36 9.46 -19.86
C SER A 350 -9.03 8.89 -18.60
N SER A 351 -10.30 9.28 -18.38
CA SER A 351 -11.10 8.73 -17.27
C SER A 351 -11.28 7.23 -17.37
N GLU A 352 -11.32 6.68 -18.60
CA GLU A 352 -11.40 5.26 -18.85
C GLU A 352 -10.14 4.53 -18.35
N PHE A 353 -8.95 5.06 -18.65
CA PHE A 353 -7.70 4.48 -18.17
C PHE A 353 -7.55 4.64 -16.64
N LEU A 354 -7.95 5.78 -16.11
CA LEU A 354 -7.94 6.01 -14.66
C LEU A 354 -8.86 5.04 -13.91
N ALA A 355 -9.95 4.59 -14.53
CA ALA A 355 -10.88 3.62 -13.98
C ALA A 355 -10.34 2.17 -13.96
N LEU A 356 -9.31 1.87 -14.76
CA LEU A 356 -8.76 0.51 -14.81
C LEU A 356 -8.01 0.18 -13.52
N GLU A 357 -8.27 -0.97 -12.94
CA GLU A 357 -7.50 -1.48 -11.81
C GLU A 357 -6.08 -1.86 -12.24
N LYS A 358 -5.12 -1.71 -11.33
CA LYS A 358 -3.74 -2.15 -11.51
C LYS A 358 -3.72 -3.63 -11.92
N ARG A 359 -3.01 -3.94 -13.01
CA ARG A 359 -2.85 -5.32 -13.47
C ARG A 359 -1.72 -5.99 -12.71
N VAL A 360 -2.06 -6.87 -11.79
CA VAL A 360 -1.11 -7.78 -11.15
C VAL A 360 -0.83 -8.91 -12.13
N VAL A 361 0.44 -9.16 -12.44
CA VAL A 361 0.87 -10.32 -13.22
C VAL A 361 1.73 -11.15 -12.28
N ASP A 362 1.24 -12.33 -11.91
CA ASP A 362 2.04 -13.30 -11.17
C ASP A 362 3.29 -13.64 -11.99
N THR A 363 4.44 -13.27 -11.45
CA THR A 363 5.75 -13.64 -12.00
C THR A 363 6.15 -15.07 -11.60
N ALA A 364 5.19 -15.92 -11.33
CA ALA A 364 5.42 -17.33 -11.07
C ALA A 364 5.28 -18.11 -12.39
N ILE A 365 6.20 -17.93 -13.35
CA ILE A 365 6.59 -18.93 -14.35
C ILE A 365 7.89 -18.41 -15.03
N VAL A 366 9.04 -18.81 -14.55
CA VAL A 366 10.12 -19.45 -15.31
C VAL A 366 11.07 -20.12 -14.31
#